data_ab9740a35ad0c2a2d8a2e45906e9c522
#
_entry.id   ab9740a35ad0c2a2d8a2e45906e9c522
#
_cell.length_a   1.000
_cell.length_b   1.000
_cell.length_c   1.000
_cell.angle_alpha   90.00
_cell.angle_beta   90.00
_cell.angle_gamma   90.00
#
_symmetry.space_group_name_H-M   'P 1'
#
loop_
_entity.id
_entity.type
_entity.pdbx_description
1 polymer ?
#
loop_
_entity_poly.entity_id
_entity_poly.type
_entity_poly.pdbx_seq_one_letter_code
_entity_poly.pdbx_strand_id
1 'polypeptide(L)'
;MAKRIPVILLLLFLAATGCDTEEPGTTPLILLRTGNEFTADGSAVAPGGTLRFGISVSGGGGAITNLVVRRISDGVSVTESDRGMYISYGGLDTTLTYTRGYGQTERWIFSVMNSYRDTASVSMTVLKGAGSAWGEINYHPSVRIGLQDNSSLPHFVDLHSGSAWNAAGVSGHEADVDMAAFWYITSGNSSPTLTCPAYSSALTYYPLFSSWSVRNQTMFDYYTSDNDLVTEAMFDEAVNDSLLVNAYRPGSVSGLSKYAYTGKVVPFRTANGKYGLIKVIRADEVATGEMEIAIRIQK
;
A
#
# COMPACT_ATOMS: atom_id res chain seq x y z
N MET A 1 59.37 -52.22 43.98
CA MET A 1 59.26 -51.41 42.75
C MET A 1 57.87 -51.65 42.13
N ALA A 2 56.98 -50.78 42.40
CA ALA A 2 55.57 -50.88 41.90
C ALA A 2 55.47 -50.10 40.59
N LYS A 3 55.11 -50.80 39.52
CA LYS A 3 54.89 -50.21 38.20
C LYS A 3 53.53 -49.49 38.22
N ARG A 4 53.51 -48.16 38.09
CA ARG A 4 52.35 -47.32 37.83
C ARG A 4 51.98 -47.46 36.36
N ILE A 5 50.83 -48.06 36.04
CA ILE A 5 50.20 -48.08 34.70
C ILE A 5 49.44 -46.78 34.55
N PRO A 6 49.61 -46.06 33.46
CA PRO A 6 48.99 -44.73 33.34
C PRO A 6 47.47 -44.82 33.05
N VAL A 7 46.70 -44.13 33.88
CA VAL A 7 45.27 -43.95 33.82
C VAL A 7 44.83 -43.05 32.61
N ILE A 8 45.75 -42.73 31.71
CA ILE A 8 45.54 -41.77 30.62
C ILE A 8 44.78 -42.36 29.38
N LEU A 9 44.68 -43.72 29.30
CA LEU A 9 44.11 -44.34 28.10
C LEU A 9 42.57 -44.57 28.15
N LEU A 10 41.88 -44.26 29.26
CA LEU A 10 40.43 -44.47 29.39
C LEU A 10 39.58 -43.24 29.16
N LEU A 11 40.20 -42.05 28.98
CA LEU A 11 39.46 -40.78 28.76
C LEU A 11 39.31 -40.40 27.28
N LEU A 12 39.89 -41.14 26.34
CA LEU A 12 39.83 -40.85 24.91
C LEU A 12 38.72 -41.58 24.15
N PHE A 13 37.97 -42.47 24.81
CA PHE A 13 36.91 -43.26 24.15
C PHE A 13 35.49 -42.74 24.41
N LEU A 14 35.31 -41.64 25.15
CA LEU A 14 33.98 -41.06 25.45
C LEU A 14 33.64 -39.81 24.64
N ALA A 15 34.48 -39.39 23.71
CA ALA A 15 34.26 -38.21 22.88
C ALA A 15 33.78 -38.50 21.43
N ALA A 16 33.44 -39.76 21.12
CA ALA A 16 33.10 -40.17 19.76
C ALA A 16 31.64 -40.63 19.55
N THR A 17 30.72 -40.33 20.51
CA THR A 17 29.32 -40.67 20.35
C THR A 17 28.44 -39.43 20.50
N GLY A 18 28.57 -38.52 19.54
CA GLY A 18 27.80 -37.28 19.59
C GLY A 18 27.79 -36.53 18.27
N CYS A 19 27.85 -37.22 17.15
CA CYS A 19 27.30 -36.72 15.90
C CYS A 19 26.09 -37.63 15.58
N ASP A 20 24.92 -37.23 15.99
CA ASP A 20 23.75 -37.67 15.30
C ASP A 20 23.95 -37.22 13.85
N THR A 21 24.22 -38.17 12.96
CA THR A 21 24.11 -37.95 11.53
C THR A 21 22.60 -37.73 11.29
N GLU A 22 22.19 -36.47 11.31
CA GLU A 22 20.90 -36.12 10.75
C GLU A 22 20.82 -36.79 9.38
N GLU A 23 19.87 -37.69 9.19
CA GLU A 23 19.65 -38.28 7.88
C GLU A 23 19.48 -37.12 6.90
N PRO A 24 20.16 -37.15 5.73
CA PRO A 24 20.03 -36.05 4.78
C PRO A 24 18.55 -35.89 4.41
N GLY A 25 17.96 -34.78 4.80
CA GLY A 25 16.59 -34.42 4.48
C GLY A 25 16.42 -34.43 2.98
N THR A 26 15.30 -34.94 2.51
CA THR A 26 14.97 -34.84 1.08
C THR A 26 14.52 -33.42 0.75
N THR A 27 15.02 -32.90 -0.37
CA THR A 27 14.67 -31.57 -0.87
C THR A 27 13.15 -31.39 -0.95
N PRO A 28 12.58 -30.26 -0.50
CA PRO A 28 11.16 -29.99 -0.65
C PRO A 28 10.78 -29.95 -2.14
N LEU A 29 9.52 -30.22 -2.44
CA LEU A 29 8.96 -30.13 -3.79
C LEU A 29 7.92 -29.01 -3.79
N ILE A 30 7.98 -28.14 -4.81
CA ILE A 30 6.96 -27.13 -5.08
C ILE A 30 6.50 -27.25 -6.54
N LEU A 31 5.20 -27.27 -6.74
CA LEU A 31 4.55 -27.37 -8.05
C LEU A 31 3.53 -26.25 -8.21
N LEU A 32 3.43 -25.71 -9.42
CA LEU A 32 2.31 -24.85 -9.82
C LEU A 32 1.11 -25.72 -10.20
N ARG A 33 -0.04 -25.40 -9.62
CA ARG A 33 -1.31 -25.99 -10.01
C ARG A 33 -1.79 -25.38 -11.31
N THR A 34 -2.36 -26.19 -12.16
CA THR A 34 -2.93 -25.80 -13.45
C THR A 34 -4.45 -25.91 -13.40
N GLY A 35 -5.13 -25.16 -14.24
CA GLY A 35 -6.59 -25.13 -14.33
C GLY A 35 -7.08 -23.75 -14.73
N ASN A 36 -8.34 -23.64 -15.14
CA ASN A 36 -8.92 -22.39 -15.64
C ASN A 36 -9.03 -21.30 -14.53
N GLU A 37 -8.99 -21.71 -13.27
CA GLU A 37 -9.01 -20.80 -12.12
C GLU A 37 -7.65 -20.16 -11.82
N PHE A 38 -6.56 -20.65 -12.44
CA PHE A 38 -5.20 -20.15 -12.22
C PHE A 38 -4.63 -19.44 -13.44
N THR A 39 -3.75 -18.48 -13.18
CA THR A 39 -2.94 -17.82 -14.21
C THR A 39 -1.94 -18.83 -14.77
N ALA A 40 -1.98 -19.06 -16.09
CA ALA A 40 -1.07 -19.98 -16.76
C ALA A 40 0.28 -19.30 -17.10
N ASP A 41 1.34 -20.11 -17.21
CA ASP A 41 2.63 -19.62 -17.69
C ASP A 41 2.52 -19.09 -19.13
N GLY A 42 3.12 -17.92 -19.38
CA GLY A 42 3.04 -17.22 -20.66
C GLY A 42 1.71 -16.52 -20.94
N SER A 43 0.74 -16.54 -20.00
CA SER A 43 -0.54 -15.84 -20.22
C SER A 43 -0.36 -14.33 -20.28
N ALA A 44 -1.14 -13.67 -21.16
CA ALA A 44 -1.18 -12.23 -21.30
C ALA A 44 -2.31 -11.67 -20.42
N VAL A 45 -1.96 -10.93 -19.38
CA VAL A 45 -2.90 -10.29 -18.45
C VAL A 45 -2.73 -8.79 -18.50
N ALA A 46 -3.84 -8.05 -18.64
CA ALA A 46 -3.81 -6.59 -18.65
C ALA A 46 -3.26 -6.03 -17.33
N PRO A 47 -2.52 -4.90 -17.32
CA PRO A 47 -2.15 -4.20 -16.11
C PRO A 47 -3.36 -3.97 -15.19
N GLY A 48 -3.19 -4.18 -13.88
CA GLY A 48 -4.30 -4.14 -12.91
C GLY A 48 -5.14 -5.42 -12.85
N GLY A 49 -4.97 -6.34 -13.78
CA GLY A 49 -5.66 -7.63 -13.76
C GLY A 49 -5.22 -8.52 -12.61
N THR A 50 -6.12 -9.38 -12.16
CA THR A 50 -5.86 -10.32 -11.06
C THR A 50 -5.05 -11.52 -11.56
N LEU A 51 -3.96 -11.81 -10.84
CA LEU A 51 -3.16 -13.02 -11.00
C LEU A 51 -3.50 -13.99 -9.88
N ARG A 52 -3.77 -15.25 -10.22
CA ARG A 52 -4.06 -16.33 -9.26
C ARG A 52 -3.09 -17.47 -9.46
N PHE A 53 -2.29 -17.76 -8.45
CA PHE A 53 -1.29 -18.82 -8.48
C PHE A 53 -1.65 -19.90 -7.48
N GLY A 54 -2.00 -21.09 -7.97
CA GLY A 54 -2.15 -22.29 -7.16
C GLY A 54 -0.78 -22.93 -6.95
N ILE A 55 -0.39 -23.19 -5.72
CA ILE A 55 0.84 -23.91 -5.39
C ILE A 55 0.55 -25.11 -4.52
N SER A 56 1.27 -26.21 -4.80
CA SER A 56 1.29 -27.42 -4.00
C SER A 56 2.72 -27.67 -3.55
N VAL A 57 2.93 -27.88 -2.26
CA VAL A 57 4.25 -28.02 -1.65
C VAL A 57 4.30 -29.27 -0.77
N SER A 58 5.39 -30.02 -0.90
CA SER A 58 5.78 -31.10 0.01
C SER A 58 7.10 -30.75 0.69
N GLY A 59 7.22 -31.00 1.98
CA GLY A 59 8.44 -30.69 2.76
C GLY A 59 9.63 -31.63 2.52
N GLY A 60 9.47 -32.70 1.74
CA GLY A 60 10.54 -33.65 1.46
C GLY A 60 11.03 -34.40 2.72
N GLY A 61 10.14 -34.71 3.66
CA GLY A 61 10.48 -35.35 4.93
C GLY A 61 10.70 -34.38 6.10
N GLY A 62 10.96 -33.09 5.82
CA GLY A 62 11.00 -32.01 6.81
C GLY A 62 9.74 -31.17 6.86
N ALA A 63 9.48 -30.45 7.95
CA ALA A 63 8.42 -29.46 8.02
C ALA A 63 8.70 -28.30 7.05
N ILE A 64 7.65 -27.74 6.41
CA ILE A 64 7.79 -26.52 5.61
C ILE A 64 7.92 -25.35 6.59
N THR A 65 8.98 -24.54 6.45
CA THR A 65 9.29 -23.43 7.38
C THR A 65 9.13 -22.05 6.75
N ASN A 66 9.29 -21.93 5.42
CA ASN A 66 9.17 -20.65 4.73
C ASN A 66 8.53 -20.82 3.35
N LEU A 67 7.75 -19.80 2.98
CA LEU A 67 7.30 -19.56 1.61
C LEU A 67 7.64 -18.12 1.24
N VAL A 68 8.48 -17.95 0.22
CA VAL A 68 8.88 -16.64 -0.31
C VAL A 68 8.36 -16.50 -1.73
N VAL A 69 7.73 -15.37 -2.02
CA VAL A 69 7.26 -15.03 -3.36
C VAL A 69 8.00 -13.78 -3.83
N ARG A 70 8.67 -13.89 -4.98
CA ARG A 70 9.35 -12.76 -5.63
C ARG A 70 8.76 -12.51 -7.00
N ARG A 71 8.71 -11.25 -7.36
CA ARG A 71 8.40 -10.80 -8.72
C ARG A 71 9.60 -10.08 -9.31
N ILE A 72 9.96 -10.39 -10.55
CA ILE A 72 10.94 -9.66 -11.33
C ILE A 72 10.21 -9.00 -12.49
N SER A 73 10.25 -7.68 -12.56
CA SER A 73 9.66 -6.89 -13.63
C SER A 73 10.68 -5.88 -14.13
N ASP A 74 10.93 -5.84 -15.44
CA ASP A 74 11.87 -4.91 -16.08
C ASP A 74 13.25 -4.85 -15.39
N GLY A 75 13.74 -6.00 -14.94
CA GLY A 75 15.03 -6.15 -14.26
C GLY A 75 15.01 -5.84 -12.76
N VAL A 76 13.90 -5.34 -12.21
CA VAL A 76 13.75 -5.05 -10.77
C VAL A 76 13.12 -6.26 -10.07
N SER A 77 13.79 -6.74 -9.01
CA SER A 77 13.28 -7.82 -8.15
C SER A 77 12.63 -7.26 -6.89
N VAL A 78 11.39 -7.67 -6.64
CA VAL A 78 10.61 -7.29 -5.45
C VAL A 78 10.19 -8.56 -4.72
N THR A 79 10.34 -8.58 -3.39
CA THR A 79 9.76 -9.62 -2.54
C THR A 79 8.33 -9.23 -2.22
N GLU A 80 7.37 -9.94 -2.80
CA GLU A 80 5.92 -9.69 -2.61
C GLU A 80 5.41 -10.30 -1.31
N SER A 81 6.02 -11.40 -0.89
CA SER A 81 5.69 -12.07 0.37
C SER A 81 6.88 -12.88 0.88
N ASP A 82 7.11 -12.81 2.18
CA ASP A 82 8.02 -13.69 2.91
C ASP A 82 7.28 -14.17 4.17
N ARG A 83 6.94 -15.45 4.21
CA ARG A 83 6.13 -16.02 5.29
C ARG A 83 6.88 -17.14 5.98
N GLY A 84 7.22 -16.92 7.24
CA GLY A 84 7.56 -17.99 8.17
C GLY A 84 6.30 -18.81 8.51
N MET A 85 6.46 -20.13 8.55
CA MET A 85 5.38 -21.06 8.89
C MET A 85 5.97 -22.35 9.49
N TYR A 86 5.13 -23.22 10.01
CA TYR A 86 5.54 -24.55 10.41
C TYR A 86 4.46 -25.57 10.05
N ILE A 87 4.68 -26.32 8.98
CA ILE A 87 3.75 -27.36 8.48
C ILE A 87 4.50 -28.68 8.51
N SER A 88 4.19 -29.52 9.52
CA SER A 88 4.94 -30.74 9.78
C SER A 88 4.50 -31.93 8.94
N TYR A 89 3.24 -31.97 8.46
CA TYR A 89 2.69 -33.09 7.70
C TYR A 89 1.74 -32.61 6.60
N GLY A 90 1.56 -33.44 5.57
CA GLY A 90 0.53 -33.27 4.55
C GLY A 90 0.83 -32.24 3.45
N GLY A 91 1.93 -31.48 3.59
CA GLY A 91 2.25 -30.42 2.64
C GLY A 91 1.38 -29.16 2.76
N LEU A 92 1.52 -28.26 1.79
CA LEU A 92 0.77 -27.02 1.67
C LEU A 92 0.11 -26.93 0.30
N ASP A 93 -1.20 -26.89 0.25
CA ASP A 93 -1.96 -26.48 -0.93
C ASP A 93 -2.58 -25.11 -0.68
N THR A 94 -2.23 -24.11 -1.50
CA THR A 94 -2.75 -22.76 -1.33
C THR A 94 -2.90 -22.03 -2.65
N THR A 95 -3.75 -21.02 -2.66
CA THR A 95 -3.89 -20.07 -3.77
C THR A 95 -3.43 -18.69 -3.32
N LEU A 96 -2.52 -18.12 -4.08
CA LEU A 96 -2.01 -16.77 -3.88
C LEU A 96 -2.60 -15.85 -4.93
N THR A 97 -2.99 -14.65 -4.52
CA THR A 97 -3.59 -13.64 -5.40
C THR A 97 -2.75 -12.38 -5.39
N TYR A 98 -2.42 -11.90 -6.57
CA TYR A 98 -1.65 -10.68 -6.80
C TYR A 98 -2.28 -9.84 -7.92
N THR A 99 -1.76 -8.65 -8.12
CA THR A 99 -2.17 -7.74 -9.19
C THR A 99 -1.06 -7.62 -10.23
N ARG A 100 -1.43 -7.72 -11.51
CA ARG A 100 -0.51 -7.50 -12.63
C ARG A 100 -0.04 -6.06 -12.68
N GLY A 101 1.28 -5.82 -12.67
CA GLY A 101 1.87 -4.49 -12.85
C GLY A 101 1.96 -4.06 -14.33
N TYR A 102 2.77 -3.04 -14.60
CA TYR A 102 2.89 -2.41 -15.93
C TYR A 102 4.03 -2.95 -16.81
N GLY A 103 5.00 -3.66 -16.24
CA GLY A 103 6.14 -4.19 -16.99
C GLY A 103 5.73 -5.05 -18.19
N GLN A 104 6.58 -5.15 -19.21
CA GLN A 104 6.29 -5.99 -20.38
C GLN A 104 6.17 -7.46 -20.00
N THR A 105 7.02 -7.90 -19.08
CA THR A 105 7.00 -9.25 -18.52
C THR A 105 7.14 -9.19 -17.01
N GLU A 106 6.47 -10.11 -16.31
CA GLU A 106 6.69 -10.37 -14.89
C GLU A 106 7.04 -11.84 -14.69
N ARG A 107 8.22 -12.09 -14.16
CA ARG A 107 8.60 -13.42 -13.71
C ARG A 107 8.30 -13.56 -12.23
N TRP A 108 7.44 -14.48 -11.90
CA TRP A 108 7.05 -14.83 -10.55
C TRP A 108 7.81 -16.08 -10.09
N ILE A 109 8.47 -16.01 -8.94
CA ILE A 109 9.28 -17.07 -8.36
C ILE A 109 8.72 -17.41 -7.00
N PHE A 110 8.35 -18.67 -6.82
CA PHE A 110 7.85 -19.22 -5.55
C PHE A 110 8.92 -20.15 -4.99
N SER A 111 9.41 -19.83 -3.80
CA SER A 111 10.49 -20.58 -3.14
C SER A 111 10.00 -21.07 -1.78
N VAL A 112 10.29 -22.32 -1.47
CA VAL A 112 9.98 -22.91 -0.17
C VAL A 112 11.25 -23.44 0.48
N MET A 113 11.27 -23.43 1.81
CA MET A 113 12.33 -24.02 2.62
C MET A 113 11.71 -24.99 3.62
N ASN A 114 12.42 -26.09 3.90
CA ASN A 114 12.04 -27.03 4.94
C ASN A 114 12.88 -26.84 6.24
N SER A 115 12.58 -27.62 7.27
CA SER A 115 13.28 -27.57 8.56
C SER A 115 14.75 -27.99 8.49
N TYR A 116 15.17 -28.68 7.44
CA TYR A 116 16.57 -29.03 7.16
C TYR A 116 17.31 -27.90 6.40
N ARG A 117 16.63 -26.76 6.12
CA ARG A 117 17.13 -25.62 5.33
C ARG A 117 17.33 -25.92 3.84
N ASP A 118 16.82 -27.06 3.36
CA ASP A 118 16.77 -27.32 1.93
C ASP A 118 15.69 -26.45 1.28
N THR A 119 15.96 -26.00 0.06
CA THR A 119 15.08 -25.10 -0.68
C THR A 119 14.71 -25.66 -2.05
N ALA A 120 13.50 -25.38 -2.48
CA ALA A 120 13.06 -25.60 -3.84
C ALA A 120 12.33 -24.37 -4.36
N SER A 121 12.36 -24.18 -5.68
CA SER A 121 11.70 -23.04 -6.32
C SER A 121 11.05 -23.45 -7.64
N VAL A 122 9.93 -22.81 -7.95
CA VAL A 122 9.29 -22.87 -9.26
C VAL A 122 9.03 -21.45 -9.75
N SER A 123 9.05 -21.22 -11.05
CA SER A 123 8.77 -19.91 -11.61
C SER A 123 7.86 -19.98 -12.82
N MET A 124 7.17 -18.87 -13.07
CA MET A 124 6.37 -18.67 -14.26
C MET A 124 6.47 -17.22 -14.73
N THR A 125 6.14 -16.98 -15.98
CA THR A 125 6.15 -15.66 -16.61
C THR A 125 4.74 -15.25 -17.00
N VAL A 126 4.38 -14.00 -16.71
CA VAL A 126 3.13 -13.39 -17.14
C VAL A 126 3.46 -12.23 -18.08
N LEU A 127 2.86 -12.23 -19.25
CA LEU A 127 3.04 -11.20 -20.28
C LEU A 127 2.05 -10.06 -20.08
N LYS A 128 2.41 -8.87 -20.58
CA LYS A 128 1.50 -7.73 -20.60
C LYS A 128 0.40 -7.97 -21.63
N GLY A 129 -0.83 -8.04 -21.16
CA GLY A 129 -2.02 -8.08 -22.01
C GLY A 129 -2.40 -6.69 -22.52
N ALA A 130 -3.32 -6.67 -23.49
CA ALA A 130 -3.88 -5.45 -24.03
C ALA A 130 -4.82 -4.77 -23.03
N GLY A 131 -4.96 -3.44 -23.14
CA GLY A 131 -5.83 -2.65 -22.28
C GLY A 131 -5.28 -2.45 -20.86
N SER A 132 -6.16 -2.09 -19.95
CA SER A 132 -5.89 -1.96 -18.52
C SER A 132 -7.16 -2.31 -17.74
N ALA A 133 -7.00 -3.01 -16.61
CA ALA A 133 -8.07 -3.20 -15.63
C ALA A 133 -8.18 -1.99 -14.67
N TRP A 134 -7.26 -1.03 -14.76
CA TRP A 134 -7.32 0.22 -14.01
C TRP A 134 -8.31 1.19 -14.65
N GLY A 135 -9.07 1.89 -13.79
CA GLY A 135 -10.09 2.85 -14.19
C GLY A 135 -9.52 4.18 -14.68
N GLU A 136 -10.39 4.96 -15.30
CA GLU A 136 -10.08 6.34 -15.69
C GLU A 136 -10.11 7.28 -14.48
N ILE A 137 -9.41 8.40 -14.61
CA ILE A 137 -9.37 9.47 -13.60
C ILE A 137 -9.79 10.80 -14.18
N ASN A 138 -10.40 11.64 -13.33
CA ASN A 138 -10.54 13.07 -13.56
C ASN A 138 -9.29 13.78 -13.06
N TYR A 139 -8.93 14.87 -13.73
CA TYR A 139 -7.82 15.72 -13.35
C TYR A 139 -8.25 17.19 -13.31
N HIS A 140 -8.11 17.80 -12.13
CA HIS A 140 -8.32 19.22 -11.90
C HIS A 140 -6.94 19.84 -11.61
N PRO A 141 -6.35 20.57 -12.56
CA PRO A 141 -4.94 20.98 -12.47
C PRO A 141 -4.70 22.09 -11.45
N SER A 142 -5.73 22.88 -11.12
CA SER A 142 -5.64 23.98 -10.16
C SER A 142 -7.02 24.28 -9.59
N VAL A 143 -7.12 24.18 -8.26
CA VAL A 143 -8.27 24.63 -7.47
C VAL A 143 -7.72 25.53 -6.38
N ARG A 144 -8.12 26.84 -6.38
CA ARG A 144 -7.66 27.80 -5.38
C ARG A 144 -8.74 27.99 -4.32
N ILE A 145 -8.35 27.88 -3.06
CA ILE A 145 -9.23 28.00 -1.90
C ILE A 145 -8.62 28.91 -0.84
N GLY A 146 -9.46 29.59 -0.10
CA GLY A 146 -9.07 30.37 1.06
C GLY A 146 -8.96 29.49 2.31
N LEU A 147 -7.99 29.81 3.19
CA LEU A 147 -7.99 29.31 4.56
C LEU A 147 -9.05 30.04 5.37
N GLN A 148 -9.35 29.60 6.58
CA GLN A 148 -10.56 29.98 7.34
C GLN A 148 -10.90 31.47 7.42
N ASP A 149 -9.90 32.37 7.45
CA ASP A 149 -10.09 33.81 7.57
C ASP A 149 -9.90 34.57 6.25
N ASN A 150 -9.78 33.86 5.12
CA ASN A 150 -9.71 34.46 3.80
C ASN A 150 -11.13 34.76 3.31
N SER A 151 -11.48 36.04 3.15
CA SER A 151 -12.82 36.47 2.71
C SER A 151 -12.99 36.55 1.19
N SER A 152 -11.91 36.34 0.42
CA SER A 152 -11.89 36.61 -1.03
C SER A 152 -12.04 35.34 -1.87
N LEU A 153 -11.68 34.18 -1.35
CA LEU A 153 -11.66 32.91 -2.06
C LEU A 153 -12.74 31.96 -1.53
N PRO A 154 -13.18 30.98 -2.33
CA PRO A 154 -14.02 29.88 -1.86
C PRO A 154 -13.29 29.02 -0.84
N HIS A 155 -14.03 28.27 0.00
CA HIS A 155 -13.47 27.43 1.06
C HIS A 155 -13.84 25.96 0.91
N PHE A 156 -14.98 25.65 0.27
CA PHE A 156 -15.61 24.33 0.30
C PHE A 156 -15.49 23.67 -1.07
N VAL A 157 -14.85 22.52 -1.15
CA VAL A 157 -14.47 21.88 -2.40
C VAL A 157 -15.20 20.57 -2.60
N ASP A 158 -15.77 20.40 -3.79
CA ASP A 158 -16.11 19.11 -4.37
C ASP A 158 -14.89 18.52 -5.08
N LEU A 159 -14.37 17.45 -4.57
CA LEU A 159 -13.18 16.79 -5.12
C LEU A 159 -13.44 16.09 -6.46
N HIS A 160 -14.71 15.78 -6.77
CA HIS A 160 -15.08 15.12 -8.03
C HIS A 160 -15.11 16.08 -9.21
N SER A 161 -15.72 17.26 -9.02
CA SER A 161 -15.85 18.26 -10.07
C SER A 161 -14.74 19.31 -10.07
N GLY A 162 -13.99 19.42 -8.96
CA GLY A 162 -13.05 20.53 -8.75
C GLY A 162 -13.72 21.87 -8.49
N SER A 163 -15.05 21.90 -8.29
CA SER A 163 -15.79 23.10 -7.95
C SER A 163 -15.53 23.53 -6.51
N ALA A 164 -15.56 24.83 -6.26
CA ALA A 164 -15.40 25.36 -4.91
C ALA A 164 -16.39 26.51 -4.65
N TRP A 165 -16.90 26.58 -3.42
CA TRP A 165 -17.89 27.56 -3.00
C TRP A 165 -17.41 28.34 -1.76
N ASN A 166 -17.81 29.60 -1.67
CA ASN A 166 -17.73 30.37 -0.43
C ASN A 166 -18.99 30.10 0.43
N ALA A 167 -19.02 30.67 1.64
CA ALA A 167 -20.14 30.47 2.58
C ALA A 167 -21.50 30.95 2.05
N ALA A 168 -21.53 31.93 1.16
CA ALA A 168 -22.76 32.43 0.58
C ALA A 168 -23.26 31.56 -0.58
N GLY A 169 -22.36 30.94 -1.33
CA GLY A 169 -22.67 30.15 -2.52
C GLY A 169 -22.81 28.64 -2.29
N VAL A 170 -22.48 28.13 -1.09
CA VAL A 170 -22.52 26.70 -0.82
C VAL A 170 -23.91 26.13 -0.55
N SER A 171 -24.90 27.01 -0.32
CA SER A 171 -26.30 26.59 -0.09
C SER A 171 -26.85 25.77 -1.26
N GLY A 172 -27.31 24.56 -0.98
CA GLY A 172 -27.78 23.58 -1.97
C GLY A 172 -26.67 22.69 -2.55
N HIS A 173 -25.40 22.92 -2.13
CA HIS A 173 -24.20 22.12 -2.52
C HIS A 173 -23.53 21.45 -1.31
N GLU A 174 -24.14 21.49 -0.13
CA GLU A 174 -23.54 20.95 1.09
C GLU A 174 -23.18 19.46 0.96
N ALA A 175 -24.01 18.70 0.23
CA ALA A 175 -23.79 17.27 -0.02
C ALA A 175 -22.66 16.99 -1.04
N ASP A 176 -22.26 18.00 -1.83
CA ASP A 176 -21.18 17.88 -2.81
C ASP A 176 -19.83 18.21 -2.19
N VAL A 177 -19.79 18.87 -1.03
CA VAL A 177 -18.55 19.29 -0.38
C VAL A 177 -17.84 18.10 0.27
N ASP A 178 -16.64 17.80 -0.20
CA ASP A 178 -15.79 16.74 0.30
C ASP A 178 -14.68 17.27 1.22
N MET A 179 -14.24 18.53 1.02
CA MET A 179 -13.05 19.06 1.66
C MET A 179 -13.15 20.58 1.92
N ALA A 180 -12.45 20.99 2.97
CA ALA A 180 -12.04 22.38 3.20
C ALA A 180 -10.58 22.39 3.68
N ALA A 181 -9.95 23.58 3.73
CA ALA A 181 -8.60 23.73 4.29
C ALA A 181 -8.56 24.88 5.31
N PHE A 182 -7.70 24.76 6.31
CA PHE A 182 -7.50 25.81 7.30
C PHE A 182 -6.05 25.82 7.82
N TRP A 183 -5.66 26.95 8.37
CA TRP A 183 -4.44 27.07 9.16
C TRP A 183 -4.72 26.55 10.57
N TYR A 184 -4.19 25.37 10.89
CA TYR A 184 -4.35 24.74 12.20
C TYR A 184 -3.48 25.43 13.22
N ILE A 185 -4.08 25.94 14.28
CA ILE A 185 -3.37 26.67 15.34
C ILE A 185 -3.45 25.86 16.63
N THR A 186 -2.33 25.26 17.01
CA THR A 186 -2.15 24.66 18.35
C THR A 186 -0.91 25.25 19.01
N SER A 187 -0.84 25.23 20.34
CA SER A 187 0.35 25.69 21.05
C SER A 187 1.56 24.85 20.64
N GLY A 188 2.45 25.43 19.85
CA GLY A 188 3.72 24.84 19.43
C GLY A 188 3.81 24.29 18.01
N ASN A 189 2.69 24.00 17.32
CA ASN A 189 2.72 23.52 15.94
C ASN A 189 1.52 24.05 15.15
N SER A 190 1.77 24.95 14.22
CA SER A 190 0.78 25.41 13.25
C SER A 190 1.09 24.84 11.87
N SER A 191 0.06 24.50 11.12
CA SER A 191 0.26 23.94 9.77
C SER A 191 -0.96 24.17 8.88
N PRO A 192 -0.76 24.31 7.55
CA PRO A 192 -1.86 24.18 6.60
C PRO A 192 -2.42 22.76 6.71
N THR A 193 -3.74 22.64 6.74
CA THR A 193 -4.41 21.41 7.11
C THR A 193 -5.64 21.19 6.21
N LEU A 194 -5.78 19.99 5.66
CA LEU A 194 -6.98 19.55 4.95
C LEU A 194 -7.96 18.93 5.94
N THR A 195 -9.26 19.13 5.73
CA THR A 195 -10.31 18.52 6.56
C THR A 195 -11.54 18.19 5.73
N CYS A 196 -12.40 17.30 6.24
CA CYS A 196 -13.73 17.05 5.69
C CYS A 196 -14.83 17.66 6.59
N PRO A 197 -16.03 17.91 6.05
CA PRO A 197 -17.14 18.50 6.82
C PRO A 197 -17.59 17.66 8.02
N ALA A 198 -17.44 16.33 7.96
CA ALA A 198 -17.82 15.42 9.05
C ALA A 198 -16.83 15.40 10.22
N TYR A 199 -15.62 15.91 10.06
CA TYR A 199 -14.60 15.86 11.11
C TYR A 199 -14.89 16.90 12.20
N SER A 200 -14.97 16.46 13.45
CA SER A 200 -15.43 17.29 14.56
C SER A 200 -14.62 18.57 14.77
N SER A 201 -13.29 18.53 14.62
CA SER A 201 -12.44 19.72 14.77
C SER A 201 -12.63 20.74 13.66
N ALA A 202 -13.19 20.37 12.51
CA ALA A 202 -13.50 21.31 11.44
C ALA A 202 -14.54 22.35 11.87
N LEU A 203 -15.42 22.02 12.80
CA LEU A 203 -16.44 22.95 13.35
C LEU A 203 -15.82 24.16 14.04
N THR A 204 -14.62 24.06 14.57
CA THR A 204 -13.92 25.18 15.18
C THR A 204 -13.56 26.27 14.15
N TYR A 205 -13.24 25.84 12.93
CA TYR A 205 -12.80 26.73 11.85
C TYR A 205 -13.94 27.09 10.90
N TYR A 206 -14.88 26.18 10.71
CA TYR A 206 -16.06 26.32 9.86
C TYR A 206 -17.32 25.95 10.63
N PRO A 207 -17.83 26.83 11.52
CA PRO A 207 -19.05 26.56 12.31
C PRO A 207 -20.28 26.27 11.45
N LEU A 208 -20.29 26.73 10.19
CA LEU A 208 -21.35 26.51 9.20
C LEU A 208 -21.64 25.01 9.00
N PHE A 209 -20.63 24.13 9.07
CA PHE A 209 -20.82 22.70 8.96
C PHE A 209 -21.81 22.11 9.97
N SER A 210 -21.97 22.74 11.14
CA SER A 210 -22.94 22.28 12.15
C SER A 210 -24.40 22.32 11.70
N SER A 211 -24.71 23.21 10.77
CA SER A 211 -26.06 23.37 10.21
C SER A 211 -26.38 22.49 9.00
N TRP A 212 -25.36 21.82 8.44
CA TRP A 212 -25.52 20.98 7.25
C TRP A 212 -26.19 19.65 7.59
N SER A 213 -27.19 19.28 6.81
CA SER A 213 -27.87 17.97 6.93
C SER A 213 -27.01 16.81 6.44
N VAL A 214 -26.13 17.05 5.47
CA VAL A 214 -25.16 16.10 4.93
C VAL A 214 -23.75 16.66 5.15
N ARG A 215 -22.89 15.84 5.71
CA ARG A 215 -21.47 16.15 5.92
C ARG A 215 -20.64 14.98 5.45
N ASN A 216 -20.00 15.13 4.31
CA ASN A 216 -19.17 14.06 3.74
C ASN A 216 -17.96 13.76 4.63
N GLN A 217 -17.68 12.46 4.79
CA GLN A 217 -16.53 11.95 5.53
C GLN A 217 -15.45 11.52 4.54
N THR A 218 -14.68 12.46 4.04
CA THR A 218 -13.46 12.17 3.28
C THR A 218 -12.35 11.76 4.25
N MET A 219 -11.65 10.68 3.93
CA MET A 219 -10.56 10.14 4.73
C MET A 219 -9.23 10.37 4.00
N PHE A 220 -8.33 11.11 4.63
CA PHE A 220 -7.00 11.42 4.12
C PHE A 220 -5.96 10.48 4.72
N ASP A 221 -5.08 9.94 3.90
CA ASP A 221 -3.96 9.12 4.36
C ASP A 221 -2.78 10.04 4.75
N TYR A 222 -2.69 10.33 6.05
CA TYR A 222 -1.65 11.17 6.60
C TYR A 222 -0.28 10.47 6.63
N TYR A 223 -0.22 9.14 6.73
CA TYR A 223 1.07 8.43 6.77
C TYR A 223 1.80 8.52 5.43
N THR A 224 1.10 8.32 4.32
CA THR A 224 1.68 8.43 2.98
C THR A 224 2.14 9.87 2.72
N SER A 225 1.35 10.87 3.14
CA SER A 225 1.69 12.28 3.02
C SER A 225 2.89 12.66 3.90
N ASP A 226 2.88 12.30 5.18
CA ASP A 226 3.94 12.68 6.12
C ASP A 226 5.31 12.08 5.78
N ASN A 227 5.31 10.91 5.11
CA ASN A 227 6.53 10.20 4.70
C ASN A 227 6.89 10.40 3.22
N ASP A 228 6.23 11.31 2.49
CA ASP A 228 6.48 11.60 1.07
C ASP A 228 6.52 10.36 0.17
N LEU A 229 5.64 9.37 0.45
CA LEU A 229 5.64 8.09 -0.27
C LEU A 229 5.08 8.22 -1.70
N VAL A 230 4.37 9.30 -2.00
CA VAL A 230 3.96 9.70 -3.35
C VAL A 230 4.57 11.07 -3.63
N THR A 231 5.42 11.12 -4.64
CA THR A 231 6.08 12.36 -5.05
C THR A 231 5.20 13.17 -6.02
N GLU A 232 5.51 14.46 -6.21
CA GLU A 232 4.86 15.30 -7.21
C GLU A 232 5.02 14.71 -8.62
N ALA A 233 6.19 14.17 -8.96
CA ALA A 233 6.41 13.51 -10.24
C ALA A 233 5.49 12.29 -10.45
N MET A 234 5.34 11.43 -9.44
CA MET A 234 4.40 10.30 -9.50
C MET A 234 2.96 10.78 -9.70
N PHE A 235 2.56 11.86 -9.00
CA PHE A 235 1.26 12.47 -9.18
C PHE A 235 1.07 12.95 -10.62
N ASP A 236 2.04 13.66 -11.19
CA ASP A 236 1.96 14.25 -12.52
C ASP A 236 1.92 13.18 -13.63
N GLU A 237 2.58 12.06 -13.44
CA GLU A 237 2.64 10.95 -14.39
C GLU A 237 1.43 9.99 -14.30
N ALA A 238 0.56 10.12 -13.30
CA ALA A 238 -0.58 9.22 -13.13
C ALA A 238 -1.60 9.41 -14.27
N VAL A 239 -1.84 8.36 -15.04
CA VAL A 239 -2.76 8.35 -16.20
C VAL A 239 -4.04 7.53 -15.97
N ASN A 240 -4.11 6.82 -14.86
CA ASN A 240 -5.25 6.01 -14.42
C ASN A 240 -5.25 5.87 -12.90
N ASP A 241 -6.23 5.19 -12.35
CA ASP A 241 -6.45 5.13 -10.90
C ASP A 241 -5.51 4.19 -10.12
N SER A 242 -4.55 3.54 -10.77
CA SER A 242 -3.66 2.59 -10.10
C SER A 242 -2.86 3.21 -8.95
N LEU A 243 -2.29 4.40 -9.19
CA LEU A 243 -1.56 5.12 -8.14
C LEU A 243 -2.50 5.55 -7.02
N LEU A 244 -3.70 6.03 -7.36
CA LEU A 244 -4.69 6.52 -6.39
C LEU A 244 -5.11 5.42 -5.40
N VAL A 245 -5.35 4.21 -5.93
CA VAL A 245 -5.76 3.04 -5.13
C VAL A 245 -4.58 2.50 -4.31
N ASN A 246 -3.41 2.34 -4.95
CA ASN A 246 -2.26 1.70 -4.32
C ASN A 246 -1.56 2.59 -3.28
N ALA A 247 -1.67 3.92 -3.42
CA ALA A 247 -1.09 4.86 -2.46
C ALA A 247 -1.87 4.97 -1.15
N TYR A 248 -3.17 4.68 -1.16
CA TYR A 248 -4.04 4.84 0.01
C TYR A 248 -3.90 3.68 1.00
N ARG A 249 -3.60 3.99 2.26
CA ARG A 249 -3.38 3.04 3.35
C ARG A 249 -4.49 3.13 4.39
N PRO A 250 -5.49 2.25 4.37
CA PRO A 250 -6.68 2.38 5.22
C PRO A 250 -6.40 2.32 6.73
N GLY A 251 -5.22 1.83 7.14
CA GLY A 251 -4.81 1.79 8.56
C GLY A 251 -4.27 3.12 9.12
N SER A 252 -4.09 4.15 8.26
CA SER A 252 -3.42 5.40 8.62
C SER A 252 -4.18 6.62 8.08
N VAL A 253 -5.49 6.65 8.31
CA VAL A 253 -6.39 7.66 7.75
C VAL A 253 -7.14 8.44 8.80
N SER A 254 -7.48 9.70 8.48
CA SER A 254 -8.29 10.58 9.31
C SER A 254 -9.09 11.53 8.43
N GLY A 255 -10.20 12.09 8.93
CA GLY A 255 -10.89 13.22 8.31
C GLY A 255 -10.11 14.53 8.36
N LEU A 256 -8.85 14.47 8.83
CA LEU A 256 -7.92 15.58 8.98
C LEU A 256 -6.54 15.15 8.48
N SER A 257 -5.89 15.94 7.62
CA SER A 257 -4.48 15.80 7.24
C SER A 257 -3.73 17.09 7.56
N LYS A 258 -2.89 17.06 8.59
CA LYS A 258 -2.02 18.16 8.99
C LYS A 258 -0.79 18.22 8.07
N TYR A 259 -0.04 19.32 8.18
CA TYR A 259 1.22 19.49 7.45
C TYR A 259 1.08 19.39 5.92
N ALA A 260 -0.06 19.85 5.40
CA ALA A 260 -0.34 19.92 3.97
C ALA A 260 0.41 21.10 3.32
N TYR A 261 1.74 21.11 3.48
CA TYR A 261 2.63 22.13 2.92
C TYR A 261 2.78 21.98 1.41
N THR A 262 3.26 23.04 0.77
CA THR A 262 3.63 23.04 -0.66
C THR A 262 4.50 21.83 -0.99
N GLY A 263 4.18 21.13 -2.08
CA GLY A 263 4.87 19.92 -2.58
C GLY A 263 4.34 18.60 -2.00
N LYS A 264 3.49 18.63 -0.97
CA LYS A 264 2.89 17.40 -0.42
C LYS A 264 1.86 16.80 -1.34
N VAL A 265 1.86 15.47 -1.42
CA VAL A 265 0.80 14.69 -2.08
C VAL A 265 0.06 13.87 -1.04
N VAL A 266 -1.25 14.10 -0.94
CA VAL A 266 -2.12 13.49 0.07
C VAL A 266 -3.10 12.54 -0.60
N PRO A 267 -2.98 11.22 -0.41
CA PRO A 267 -4.00 10.27 -0.84
C PRO A 267 -5.27 10.42 -0.01
N PHE A 268 -6.41 10.26 -0.64
CA PHE A 268 -7.70 10.33 0.04
C PHE A 268 -8.70 9.31 -0.51
N ARG A 269 -9.77 9.11 0.27
CA ARG A 269 -10.96 8.38 -0.15
C ARG A 269 -12.19 9.17 0.27
N THR A 270 -13.08 9.46 -0.70
CA THR A 270 -14.31 10.20 -0.46
C THR A 270 -15.38 9.35 0.23
N ALA A 271 -16.45 9.99 0.73
CA ALA A 271 -17.56 9.32 1.38
C ALA A 271 -18.26 8.28 0.47
N ASN A 272 -18.31 8.53 -0.85
CA ASN A 272 -18.86 7.60 -1.85
C ASN A 272 -17.85 6.53 -2.32
N GLY A 273 -16.69 6.47 -1.70
CA GLY A 273 -15.72 5.39 -1.88
C GLY A 273 -14.69 5.58 -3.00
N LYS A 274 -14.67 6.74 -3.68
CA LYS A 274 -13.70 7.05 -4.74
C LYS A 274 -12.34 7.39 -4.14
N TYR A 275 -11.27 6.85 -4.72
CA TYR A 275 -9.89 7.15 -4.37
C TYR A 275 -9.36 8.33 -5.16
N GLY A 276 -8.49 9.12 -4.55
CA GLY A 276 -7.85 10.24 -5.20
C GLY A 276 -6.54 10.66 -4.54
N LEU A 277 -5.88 11.62 -5.19
CA LEU A 277 -4.67 12.28 -4.73
C LEU A 277 -4.86 13.79 -4.81
N ILE A 278 -4.47 14.50 -3.77
CA ILE A 278 -4.34 15.96 -3.75
C ILE A 278 -2.85 16.28 -3.77
N LYS A 279 -2.39 17.05 -4.76
CA LYS A 279 -1.08 17.69 -4.75
C LYS A 279 -1.24 19.12 -4.29
N VAL A 280 -0.55 19.51 -3.23
CA VAL A 280 -0.51 20.88 -2.73
C VAL A 280 0.49 21.68 -3.55
N ILE A 281 0.00 22.51 -4.48
CA ILE A 281 0.83 23.34 -5.35
C ILE A 281 1.41 24.49 -4.54
N ARG A 282 0.58 25.11 -3.69
CA ARG A 282 0.94 26.19 -2.80
C ARG A 282 0.06 26.14 -1.54
N ALA A 283 0.64 26.43 -0.40
CA ALA A 283 -0.08 26.65 0.85
C ALA A 283 0.55 27.80 1.61
N ASP A 284 -0.24 28.82 1.93
CA ASP A 284 0.17 29.90 2.80
C ASP A 284 0.13 29.46 4.27
N GLU A 285 1.00 30.02 5.08
CA GLU A 285 1.17 29.67 6.50
C GLU A 285 0.53 30.70 7.44
N VAL A 286 -0.65 31.17 7.08
CA VAL A 286 -1.46 32.13 7.85
C VAL A 286 -2.95 31.91 7.64
N ALA A 287 -3.78 32.21 8.63
CA ALA A 287 -5.23 31.97 8.57
C ALA A 287 -5.97 32.72 7.45
N THR A 288 -5.46 33.90 7.06
CA THR A 288 -5.99 34.72 5.95
C THR A 288 -5.42 34.34 4.59
N GLY A 289 -4.56 33.34 4.54
CA GLY A 289 -3.89 32.87 3.35
C GLY A 289 -4.77 32.05 2.40
N GLU A 290 -4.11 31.47 1.41
CA GLU A 290 -4.75 30.60 0.41
C GLU A 290 -4.01 29.27 0.27
N MET A 291 -4.70 28.30 -0.30
CA MET A 291 -4.11 27.03 -0.75
C MET A 291 -4.49 26.82 -2.21
N GLU A 292 -3.53 26.42 -3.03
CA GLU A 292 -3.75 25.95 -4.39
C GLU A 292 -3.42 24.47 -4.45
N ILE A 293 -4.35 23.68 -4.99
CA ILE A 293 -4.21 22.23 -5.09
C ILE A 293 -4.50 21.74 -6.50
N ALA A 294 -3.86 20.64 -6.89
CA ALA A 294 -4.30 19.82 -8.01
C ALA A 294 -4.93 18.54 -7.50
N ILE A 295 -5.96 18.04 -8.18
CA ILE A 295 -6.71 16.87 -7.76
C ILE A 295 -6.72 15.83 -8.89
N ARG A 296 -6.41 14.58 -8.56
CA ARG A 296 -6.68 13.41 -9.39
C ARG A 296 -7.62 12.50 -8.63
N ILE A 297 -8.73 12.09 -9.25
CA ILE A 297 -9.77 11.27 -8.61
C ILE A 297 -10.35 10.27 -9.59
N GLN A 298 -10.73 9.09 -9.12
CA GLN A 298 -11.44 8.08 -9.91
C GLN A 298 -12.74 8.68 -10.53
N LYS A 299 -12.99 8.34 -11.79
CA LYS A 299 -14.27 8.65 -12.44
C LYS A 299 -15.45 7.91 -11.84
#